data_50d423283ea813c1b2aad5371fb98b22
#
_entry.id   50d423283ea813c1b2aad5371fb98b22
#
_cell.length_a   1.000
_cell.length_b   1.000
_cell.length_c   1.000
_cell.angle_alpha   90.00
_cell.angle_beta   90.00
_cell.angle_gamma   90.00
#
_symmetry.space_group_name_H-M   'P 1'
#
loop_
_entity.id
_entity.type
_entity.pdbx_description
1 polymer ?
#
loop_
_entity_poly.entity_id
_entity_poly.type
_entity_poly.pdbx_seq_one_letter_code
_entity_poly.pdbx_strand_id
1 'polypeptide(L)'
;MGDNPTRCRHILLRRFQQTPPKTASHAGSRLKVIKELPSNHSESDTCQSISLGHVPINHHNAAIYFRNVLSPETDYFTTIHSEHEFQSLTESDKPSHSLRKGIYLSKVHTSGAGETKFNLLRCSTNLSGPTLAFGSTDTEILALANTLATQHFSHPAEFNHVLAQVYSNTTVQSGSTTKERKARIKAHADKTKDMPRNGMIAFCTIYSSDVYSHQHSRSDAFDYQYKNISVLTRLRFRLKDSVRGPETLEREFSVPLYPNSILMIPLSTNRLCTHETVPPSLDISNIPTRLGYVIRCSDTEAVFRDGKTFIVREGGGGVEMGRPSGDDVAGLRERYFRENTTDEVVEYGDVNFSLNNGDYTRPME
;
A
#
# COMPACT_ATOMS: atom_id res chain seq x y z
N MET A 1 -48.33 16.90 -13.11
CA MET A 1 -47.33 16.11 -13.86
C MET A 1 -46.15 17.02 -14.07
N GLY A 2 -45.19 16.97 -13.24
CA GLY A 2 -44.06 17.89 -13.23
C GLY A 2 -42.78 17.05 -13.12
N ASP A 3 -42.04 17.06 -14.18
CA ASP A 3 -40.73 16.45 -14.28
C ASP A 3 -39.76 17.14 -13.31
N ASN A 4 -39.20 16.37 -12.45
CA ASN A 4 -38.22 16.81 -11.48
C ASN A 4 -36.80 16.66 -12.09
N PRO A 5 -36.13 17.74 -12.51
CA PRO A 5 -34.83 17.64 -13.10
C PRO A 5 -33.80 17.22 -12.01
N THR A 6 -33.18 16.09 -12.22
CA THR A 6 -32.08 15.56 -11.40
C THR A 6 -31.01 16.65 -11.24
N ARG A 7 -30.90 17.21 -10.05
CA ARG A 7 -29.86 18.19 -9.72
C ARG A 7 -28.48 17.57 -9.84
N CYS A 8 -27.78 17.86 -10.90
CA CYS A 8 -26.34 17.61 -11.01
C CYS A 8 -25.61 18.45 -9.94
N ARG A 9 -25.08 17.83 -8.92
CA ARG A 9 -24.17 18.50 -7.99
C ARG A 9 -22.83 18.70 -8.67
N HIS A 10 -22.50 19.92 -8.99
CA HIS A 10 -21.16 20.30 -9.44
C HIS A 10 -20.22 20.27 -8.26
N ILE A 11 -19.29 19.31 -8.24
CA ILE A 11 -18.16 19.34 -7.30
C ILE A 11 -17.05 20.11 -7.99
N LEU A 12 -16.78 21.33 -7.54
CA LEU A 12 -15.62 22.11 -7.95
C LEU A 12 -14.39 21.53 -7.23
N LEU A 13 -13.70 20.59 -7.86
CA LEU A 13 -12.36 20.21 -7.43
C LEU A 13 -11.43 21.36 -7.78
N ARG A 14 -11.01 22.14 -6.78
CA ARG A 14 -9.92 23.09 -6.96
C ARG A 14 -8.67 22.30 -7.35
N ARG A 15 -8.14 22.58 -8.54
CA ARG A 15 -6.79 22.14 -8.92
C ARG A 15 -5.83 22.60 -7.84
N PHE A 16 -4.98 21.69 -7.36
CA PHE A 16 -3.78 22.08 -6.62
C PHE A 16 -2.94 22.98 -7.52
N GLN A 17 -2.94 24.26 -7.23
CA GLN A 17 -2.02 25.20 -7.84
C GLN A 17 -0.68 25.14 -7.10
N GLN A 18 0.20 24.23 -7.57
CA GLN A 18 1.58 24.68 -7.68
C GLN A 18 1.61 25.59 -8.90
N THR A 19 2.10 26.80 -8.74
CA THR A 19 2.21 27.81 -9.79
C THR A 19 2.94 27.19 -11.00
N PRO A 20 2.27 26.99 -12.14
CA PRO A 20 2.95 26.56 -13.34
C PRO A 20 3.72 27.74 -13.94
N PRO A 21 4.81 27.50 -14.67
CA PRO A 21 5.46 28.55 -15.44
C PRO A 21 4.44 29.13 -16.41
N LYS A 22 4.41 30.47 -16.48
CA LYS A 22 3.54 31.22 -17.38
C LYS A 22 3.90 30.90 -18.83
N THR A 23 3.18 29.98 -19.46
CA THR A 23 2.91 29.93 -20.90
C THR A 23 2.05 28.70 -21.22
N ALA A 24 0.79 28.90 -21.45
CA ALA A 24 -0.13 28.31 -22.40
C ALA A 24 -1.56 28.44 -21.85
N SER A 25 -2.38 29.18 -22.53
CA SER A 25 -3.82 29.26 -22.30
C SER A 25 -4.48 27.94 -22.67
N HIS A 26 -4.55 27.01 -21.72
CA HIS A 26 -5.47 25.89 -21.85
C HIS A 26 -6.83 26.36 -21.34
N ALA A 27 -7.79 26.45 -22.25
CA ALA A 27 -9.21 26.52 -21.88
C ALA A 27 -9.45 25.38 -20.87
N GLY A 28 -9.78 25.73 -19.62
CA GLY A 28 -9.90 24.76 -18.55
C GLY A 28 -11.01 23.75 -18.88
N SER A 29 -10.63 22.51 -19.16
CA SER A 29 -11.60 21.43 -19.31
C SER A 29 -12.41 21.29 -18.03
N ARG A 30 -13.72 21.31 -18.13
CA ARG A 30 -14.62 21.11 -16.99
C ARG A 30 -14.68 19.62 -16.70
N LEU A 31 -14.26 19.23 -15.49
CA LEU A 31 -14.41 17.85 -15.02
C LEU A 31 -15.85 17.64 -14.54
N LYS A 32 -16.57 16.69 -15.14
CA LYS A 32 -17.88 16.25 -14.70
C LYS A 32 -17.75 14.88 -14.04
N VAL A 33 -18.05 14.81 -12.76
CA VAL A 33 -18.07 13.55 -12.01
C VAL A 33 -19.49 12.99 -12.03
N ILE A 34 -19.63 11.75 -12.46
CA ILE A 34 -20.91 11.07 -12.55
C ILE A 34 -20.86 9.74 -11.79
N LYS A 35 -21.95 9.40 -11.13
CA LYS A 35 -22.09 8.12 -10.42
C LYS A 35 -22.30 6.96 -11.38
N GLU A 36 -23.09 7.20 -12.43
CA GLU A 36 -23.42 6.21 -13.46
C GLU A 36 -23.37 6.91 -14.82
N LEU A 37 -22.85 6.22 -15.82
CA LEU A 37 -22.89 6.68 -17.20
C LEU A 37 -24.24 6.29 -17.80
N PRO A 38 -25.06 7.24 -18.30
CA PRO A 38 -26.24 6.89 -19.06
C PRO A 38 -25.84 6.15 -20.35
N SER A 39 -26.69 5.26 -20.82
CA SER A 39 -26.41 4.43 -22.01
C SER A 39 -26.12 5.22 -23.29
N ASN A 40 -26.53 6.47 -23.33
CA ASN A 40 -26.32 7.40 -24.47
C ASN A 40 -25.25 8.46 -24.17
N HIS A 41 -24.44 8.25 -23.12
CA HIS A 41 -23.40 9.22 -22.77
C HIS A 41 -22.33 9.27 -23.86
N SER A 42 -21.98 10.46 -24.31
CA SER A 42 -20.82 10.74 -25.14
C SER A 42 -19.95 11.80 -24.50
N GLU A 43 -18.64 11.62 -24.55
CA GLU A 43 -17.70 12.65 -24.14
C GLU A 43 -17.71 13.78 -25.17
N SER A 44 -17.69 15.02 -24.67
CA SER A 44 -17.49 16.19 -25.51
C SER A 44 -16.06 16.72 -25.35
N ASP A 45 -15.53 17.38 -26.36
CA ASP A 45 -14.17 17.94 -26.36
C ASP A 45 -13.90 18.90 -25.20
N THR A 46 -14.94 19.39 -24.54
CA THR A 46 -14.87 20.36 -23.44
C THR A 46 -15.10 19.73 -22.06
N CYS A 47 -15.45 18.44 -21.97
CA CYS A 47 -15.83 17.80 -20.72
C CYS A 47 -15.32 16.37 -20.64
N GLN A 48 -14.44 16.09 -19.70
CA GLN A 48 -14.00 14.75 -19.37
C GLN A 48 -14.92 14.15 -18.29
N SER A 49 -15.42 12.95 -18.53
CA SER A 49 -16.22 12.19 -17.57
C SER A 49 -15.34 11.17 -16.84
N ILE A 50 -15.41 11.16 -15.52
CA ILE A 50 -14.69 10.20 -14.68
C ILE A 50 -15.70 9.52 -13.77
N SER A 51 -15.64 8.19 -13.67
CA SER A 51 -16.49 7.46 -12.74
C SER A 51 -16.15 7.86 -11.29
N LEU A 52 -17.14 7.79 -10.40
CA LEU A 52 -16.98 8.26 -9.01
C LEU A 52 -15.85 7.54 -8.28
N GLY A 53 -15.65 6.24 -8.55
CA GLY A 53 -14.59 5.43 -7.93
C GLY A 53 -13.18 5.81 -8.37
N HIS A 54 -13.04 6.41 -9.54
CA HIS A 54 -11.77 6.86 -10.13
C HIS A 54 -11.43 8.32 -9.79
N VAL A 55 -12.32 9.04 -9.09
CA VAL A 55 -12.05 10.41 -8.67
C VAL A 55 -11.01 10.40 -7.56
N PRO A 56 -9.89 11.12 -7.73
CA PRO A 56 -8.90 11.25 -6.67
C PRO A 56 -9.46 12.04 -5.48
N ILE A 57 -9.47 11.44 -4.32
CA ILE A 57 -9.89 12.06 -3.07
C ILE A 57 -8.64 12.49 -2.30
N ASN A 58 -8.49 13.78 -2.10
CA ASN A 58 -7.43 14.30 -1.27
C ASN A 58 -7.78 14.18 0.21
N HIS A 59 -6.95 13.46 0.97
CA HIS A 59 -7.04 13.36 2.42
C HIS A 59 -6.00 14.27 3.09
N HIS A 60 -6.43 15.45 3.53
CA HIS A 60 -5.64 16.39 4.35
C HIS A 60 -4.28 16.78 3.76
N ASN A 61 -4.14 16.81 2.44
CA ASN A 61 -2.88 17.00 1.71
C ASN A 61 -1.79 15.96 2.04
N ALA A 62 -2.15 14.88 2.71
CA ALA A 62 -1.25 13.81 3.11
C ALA A 62 -1.34 12.57 2.22
N ALA A 63 -2.49 12.35 1.59
CA ALA A 63 -2.73 11.17 0.75
C ALA A 63 -3.70 11.47 -0.39
N ILE A 64 -3.60 10.70 -1.47
CA ILE A 64 -4.59 10.64 -2.54
C ILE A 64 -5.23 9.25 -2.52
N TYR A 65 -6.54 9.19 -2.55
CA TYR A 65 -7.31 7.96 -2.46
C TYR A 65 -8.24 7.76 -3.66
N PHE A 66 -8.11 6.59 -4.27
CA PHE A 66 -8.97 6.10 -5.36
C PHE A 66 -9.83 4.97 -4.80
N ARG A 67 -11.12 5.24 -4.66
CA ARG A 67 -12.01 4.42 -3.84
C ARG A 67 -12.41 3.08 -4.47
N ASN A 68 -12.48 3.01 -5.80
CA ASN A 68 -12.84 1.80 -6.54
C ASN A 68 -12.21 1.87 -7.93
N VAL A 69 -10.94 1.51 -8.03
CA VAL A 69 -10.13 1.74 -9.23
C VAL A 69 -9.79 0.45 -9.97
N LEU A 70 -9.80 -0.69 -9.28
CA LEU A 70 -9.69 -2.01 -9.91
C LEU A 70 -11.06 -2.46 -10.42
N SER A 71 -11.08 -3.31 -11.44
CA SER A 71 -12.32 -3.83 -12.01
C SER A 71 -13.19 -4.55 -10.95
N PRO A 72 -14.46 -4.19 -10.79
CA PRO A 72 -15.34 -4.87 -9.85
C PRO A 72 -15.74 -6.27 -10.32
N GLU A 73 -15.52 -6.61 -11.59
CA GLU A 73 -15.89 -7.88 -12.20
C GLU A 73 -14.83 -8.97 -12.01
N THR A 74 -13.61 -8.56 -11.58
CA THR A 74 -12.49 -9.48 -11.38
C THR A 74 -12.39 -9.88 -9.91
N ASP A 75 -12.38 -11.17 -9.63
CA ASP A 75 -12.06 -11.69 -8.29
C ASP A 75 -10.54 -11.71 -8.07
N TYR A 76 -9.99 -10.53 -7.82
CA TYR A 76 -8.56 -10.36 -7.54
C TYR A 76 -8.10 -11.17 -6.35
N PHE A 77 -8.95 -11.37 -5.33
CA PHE A 77 -8.58 -12.13 -4.14
C PHE A 77 -8.25 -13.58 -4.48
N THR A 78 -9.16 -14.26 -5.17
CA THR A 78 -8.96 -15.66 -5.58
C THR A 78 -7.86 -15.79 -6.63
N THR A 79 -7.79 -14.87 -7.58
CA THR A 79 -6.78 -14.91 -8.65
C THR A 79 -5.37 -14.80 -8.07
N ILE A 80 -5.10 -13.82 -7.20
CA ILE A 80 -3.80 -13.64 -6.56
C ILE A 80 -3.42 -14.84 -5.68
N HIS A 81 -4.40 -15.45 -4.98
CA HIS A 81 -4.14 -16.67 -4.23
C HIS A 81 -3.82 -17.88 -5.10
N SER A 82 -4.27 -17.90 -6.35
CA SER A 82 -3.90 -18.94 -7.32
C SER A 82 -2.53 -18.71 -7.96
N GLU A 83 -2.09 -17.46 -8.05
CA GLU A 83 -0.78 -17.08 -8.58
C GLU A 83 0.35 -17.28 -7.54
N HIS A 84 0.04 -17.16 -6.24
CA HIS A 84 1.06 -17.11 -5.18
C HIS A 84 0.73 -17.94 -3.94
N GLU A 85 1.75 -18.54 -3.36
CA GLU A 85 1.69 -19.18 -2.05
C GLU A 85 2.15 -18.22 -0.95
N PHE A 86 1.22 -17.81 -0.08
CA PHE A 86 1.48 -16.89 1.02
C PHE A 86 2.11 -17.59 2.22
N GLN A 87 3.20 -17.04 2.72
CA GLN A 87 3.98 -17.58 3.83
C GLN A 87 3.56 -16.96 5.17
N SER A 88 3.72 -17.73 6.25
CA SER A 88 3.52 -17.21 7.60
C SER A 88 4.62 -16.20 7.95
N LEU A 89 4.20 -15.05 8.50
CA LEU A 89 5.11 -14.05 9.03
C LEU A 89 5.49 -14.36 10.47
N THR A 90 6.75 -14.18 10.81
CA THR A 90 7.19 -14.12 12.20
C THR A 90 7.31 -12.66 12.62
N GLU A 91 6.77 -12.30 13.78
CA GLU A 91 7.02 -10.98 14.35
C GLU A 91 8.48 -10.90 14.80
N SER A 92 9.20 -9.85 14.41
CA SER A 92 10.64 -9.69 14.60
C SER A 92 11.09 -9.72 16.08
N ASP A 93 10.17 -9.51 17.02
CA ASP A 93 10.49 -9.42 18.45
C ASP A 93 9.88 -10.54 19.30
N LYS A 94 9.12 -11.45 18.70
CA LYS A 94 8.45 -12.54 19.43
C LYS A 94 8.38 -13.80 18.60
N PRO A 95 8.58 -14.98 19.20
CA PRO A 95 8.44 -16.27 18.51
C PRO A 95 6.97 -16.63 18.18
N SER A 96 6.04 -15.67 18.25
CA SER A 96 4.63 -15.88 17.94
C SER A 96 4.36 -15.67 16.46
N HIS A 97 3.62 -16.60 15.85
CA HIS A 97 3.13 -16.41 14.49
C HIS A 97 2.19 -15.20 14.40
N SER A 98 2.45 -14.36 13.44
CA SER A 98 1.55 -13.27 13.08
C SER A 98 0.23 -13.83 12.56
N LEU A 99 -0.87 -13.09 12.75
CA LEU A 99 -2.15 -13.36 12.09
C LEU A 99 -2.15 -12.93 10.61
N ARG A 100 -0.97 -12.71 10.06
CA ARG A 100 -0.77 -12.33 8.67
C ARG A 100 0.12 -13.37 7.99
N LYS A 101 -0.22 -13.65 6.75
CA LYS A 101 0.69 -14.31 5.81
C LYS A 101 1.14 -13.27 4.80
N GLY A 102 2.31 -13.44 4.21
CA GLY A 102 2.79 -12.46 3.24
C GLY A 102 3.86 -13.00 2.32
N ILE A 103 4.13 -12.26 1.27
CA ILE A 103 5.20 -12.48 0.29
C ILE A 103 5.76 -11.15 -0.17
N TYR A 104 7.02 -11.14 -0.56
CA TYR A 104 7.61 -10.07 -1.35
C TYR A 104 7.54 -10.39 -2.84
N LEU A 105 7.12 -9.40 -3.62
CA LEU A 105 7.06 -9.49 -5.06
C LEU A 105 7.93 -8.39 -5.68
N SER A 106 8.66 -8.74 -6.71
CA SER A 106 9.51 -7.82 -7.48
C SER A 106 9.60 -8.29 -8.93
N LYS A 107 10.19 -7.45 -9.78
CA LYS A 107 10.58 -7.90 -11.10
C LYS A 107 11.81 -8.81 -10.96
N VAL A 108 11.63 -10.10 -11.16
CA VAL A 108 12.70 -11.10 -11.14
C VAL A 108 13.08 -11.44 -12.57
N HIS A 109 14.37 -11.52 -12.84
CA HIS A 109 14.88 -11.91 -14.16
C HIS A 109 16.14 -12.76 -14.04
N THR A 110 16.07 -13.98 -14.54
CA THR A 110 17.23 -14.90 -14.56
C THR A 110 17.90 -14.86 -15.93
N SER A 111 19.19 -14.53 -15.94
CA SER A 111 20.02 -14.56 -17.15
C SER A 111 20.40 -15.99 -17.54
N GLY A 112 20.79 -16.19 -18.80
CA GLY A 112 21.31 -17.48 -19.28
C GLY A 112 22.58 -17.95 -18.55
N ALA A 113 23.28 -17.08 -17.83
CA ALA A 113 24.43 -17.40 -16.97
C ALA A 113 24.02 -17.87 -15.56
N GLY A 114 22.71 -17.96 -15.26
CA GLY A 114 22.20 -18.42 -13.97
C GLY A 114 22.14 -17.33 -12.89
N GLU A 115 22.49 -16.10 -13.21
CA GLU A 115 22.32 -14.95 -12.33
C GLU A 115 20.86 -14.49 -12.31
N THR A 116 20.31 -14.25 -11.11
CA THR A 116 18.94 -13.77 -10.93
C THR A 116 18.97 -12.32 -10.42
N LYS A 117 18.46 -11.37 -11.21
CA LYS A 117 18.34 -9.94 -10.87
C LYS A 117 16.96 -9.65 -10.29
N PHE A 118 16.89 -8.78 -9.29
CA PHE A 118 15.63 -8.35 -8.68
C PHE A 118 15.81 -7.02 -7.92
N ASN A 119 14.70 -6.36 -7.59
CA ASN A 119 14.74 -5.22 -6.69
C ASN A 119 14.61 -5.69 -5.25
N LEU A 120 15.40 -5.09 -4.36
CA LEU A 120 15.50 -5.42 -2.95
C LEU A 120 14.91 -4.28 -2.11
N LEU A 121 14.03 -4.59 -1.18
CA LEU A 121 13.48 -3.62 -0.23
C LEU A 121 13.52 -4.21 1.18
N ARG A 122 14.63 -3.97 1.86
CA ARG A 122 14.93 -4.56 3.17
C ARG A 122 14.25 -3.77 4.29
N CYS A 123 13.19 -4.30 4.83
CA CYS A 123 12.46 -3.73 5.96
C CYS A 123 12.49 -4.64 7.19
N SER A 124 11.71 -4.31 8.20
CA SER A 124 11.65 -5.07 9.45
C SER A 124 10.72 -6.29 9.40
N THR A 125 10.05 -6.52 8.27
CA THR A 125 9.17 -7.70 8.09
C THR A 125 10.03 -8.94 7.91
N ASN A 126 9.81 -9.95 8.71
CA ASN A 126 10.58 -11.20 8.63
C ASN A 126 9.78 -12.26 7.85
N LEU A 127 10.20 -12.46 6.62
CA LEU A 127 9.77 -13.54 5.73
C LEU A 127 10.91 -14.54 5.58
N SER A 128 10.61 -15.82 5.69
CA SER A 128 11.62 -16.89 5.52
C SER A 128 11.82 -17.29 4.07
N GLY A 129 10.82 -17.08 3.23
CA GLY A 129 10.87 -17.43 1.83
C GLY A 129 11.41 -16.34 0.91
N PRO A 130 11.74 -16.71 -0.33
CA PRO A 130 12.33 -15.81 -1.31
C PRO A 130 11.37 -14.70 -1.77
N THR A 131 11.91 -13.67 -2.39
CA THR A 131 11.16 -12.77 -3.24
C THR A 131 10.66 -13.51 -4.48
N LEU A 132 9.40 -13.34 -4.85
CA LEU A 132 8.78 -13.95 -6.02
C LEU A 132 8.67 -12.94 -7.16
N ALA A 133 8.63 -13.44 -8.40
CA ALA A 133 8.28 -12.60 -9.55
C ALA A 133 6.83 -12.14 -9.45
N PHE A 134 6.53 -11.02 -10.12
CA PHE A 134 5.16 -10.58 -10.33
C PHE A 134 4.40 -11.58 -11.22
N GLY A 135 3.22 -11.99 -10.79
CA GLY A 135 2.23 -12.64 -11.65
C GLY A 135 1.57 -11.64 -12.62
N SER A 136 0.65 -12.15 -13.42
CA SER A 136 -0.09 -11.31 -14.38
C SER A 136 -0.95 -10.27 -13.67
N THR A 137 -1.62 -10.67 -12.60
CA THR A 137 -2.50 -9.79 -11.80
C THR A 137 -1.71 -8.72 -11.07
N ASP A 138 -0.54 -9.07 -10.52
CA ASP A 138 0.34 -8.09 -9.87
C ASP A 138 0.82 -7.03 -10.85
N THR A 139 1.19 -7.47 -12.06
CA THR A 139 1.65 -6.58 -13.14
C THR A 139 0.56 -5.59 -13.54
N GLU A 140 -0.70 -6.04 -13.65
CA GLU A 140 -1.85 -5.18 -13.92
C GLU A 140 -2.04 -4.12 -12.83
N ILE A 141 -2.07 -4.55 -11.56
CA ILE A 141 -2.24 -3.64 -10.41
C ILE A 141 -1.07 -2.64 -10.34
N LEU A 142 0.15 -3.09 -10.58
CA LEU A 142 1.35 -2.25 -10.55
C LEU A 142 1.33 -1.21 -11.68
N ALA A 143 0.97 -1.61 -12.90
CA ALA A 143 0.85 -0.71 -14.05
C ALA A 143 -0.21 0.39 -13.79
N LEU A 144 -1.36 0.00 -13.22
CA LEU A 144 -2.39 0.95 -12.83
C LEU A 144 -1.88 1.92 -11.76
N ALA A 145 -1.21 1.41 -10.71
CA ALA A 145 -0.64 2.26 -9.66
C ALA A 145 0.38 3.26 -10.22
N ASN A 146 1.26 2.83 -11.12
CA ASN A 146 2.23 3.70 -11.80
C ASN A 146 1.54 4.77 -12.66
N THR A 147 0.49 4.40 -13.39
CA THR A 147 -0.31 5.34 -14.18
C THR A 147 -0.93 6.42 -13.29
N LEU A 148 -1.59 6.01 -12.20
CA LEU A 148 -2.20 6.94 -11.25
C LEU A 148 -1.15 7.84 -10.57
N ALA A 149 0.01 7.28 -10.21
CA ALA A 149 1.10 8.06 -9.64
C ALA A 149 1.59 9.15 -10.60
N THR A 150 1.84 8.79 -11.86
CA THR A 150 2.31 9.73 -12.89
C THR A 150 1.29 10.84 -13.18
N GLN A 151 0.00 10.55 -13.09
CA GLN A 151 -1.05 11.53 -13.32
C GLN A 151 -1.21 12.55 -12.19
N HIS A 152 -0.84 12.19 -10.94
CA HIS A 152 -1.20 12.97 -9.76
C HIS A 152 -0.01 13.49 -8.95
N PHE A 153 1.19 12.98 -9.17
CA PHE A 153 2.41 13.41 -8.48
C PHE A 153 3.44 13.95 -9.47
N SER A 154 4.22 14.94 -9.05
CA SER A 154 5.33 15.46 -9.83
C SER A 154 6.52 14.52 -9.73
N HIS A 155 6.96 14.00 -10.88
CA HIS A 155 8.14 13.14 -10.98
C HIS A 155 8.18 11.98 -9.97
N PRO A 156 7.11 11.16 -9.88
CA PRO A 156 7.11 10.03 -8.97
C PRO A 156 8.16 8.99 -9.42
N ALA A 157 8.79 8.33 -8.46
CA ALA A 157 9.55 7.13 -8.76
C ALA A 157 8.61 5.99 -9.13
N GLU A 158 9.08 5.08 -10.00
CA GLU A 158 8.29 3.94 -10.44
C GLU A 158 8.11 2.93 -9.30
N PHE A 159 6.88 2.48 -9.10
CA PHE A 159 6.59 1.36 -8.24
C PHE A 159 7.11 0.06 -8.88
N ASN A 160 7.91 -0.69 -8.13
CA ASN A 160 8.60 -1.90 -8.63
C ASN A 160 8.76 -2.99 -7.57
N HIS A 161 8.17 -2.79 -6.39
CA HIS A 161 8.26 -3.74 -5.27
C HIS A 161 6.94 -3.79 -4.50
N VAL A 162 6.49 -4.99 -4.12
CA VAL A 162 5.24 -5.20 -3.39
C VAL A 162 5.48 -6.09 -2.18
N LEU A 163 4.91 -5.71 -1.05
CA LEU A 163 4.65 -6.59 0.06
C LEU A 163 3.16 -6.93 0.05
N ALA A 164 2.81 -8.11 -0.43
CA ALA A 164 1.44 -8.62 -0.40
C ALA A 164 1.19 -9.35 0.92
N GLN A 165 0.08 -9.04 1.60
CA GLN A 165 -0.24 -9.61 2.90
C GLN A 165 -1.72 -9.98 3.02
N VAL A 166 -2.00 -11.19 3.47
CA VAL A 166 -3.34 -11.68 3.84
C VAL A 166 -3.54 -11.49 5.33
N TYR A 167 -4.63 -10.85 5.69
CA TYR A 167 -5.04 -10.57 7.08
C TYR A 167 -6.17 -11.50 7.46
N SER A 168 -5.88 -12.50 8.28
CA SER A 168 -6.85 -13.50 8.72
C SER A 168 -7.13 -13.36 10.21
N ASN A 169 -8.40 -13.22 10.58
CA ASN A 169 -8.81 -13.21 11.97
C ASN A 169 -8.92 -14.64 12.51
N THR A 170 -8.76 -14.83 13.81
CA THR A 170 -8.83 -16.15 14.44
C THR A 170 -9.34 -16.08 15.88
N THR A 171 -9.76 -17.22 16.39
CA THR A 171 -10.03 -17.41 17.82
C THR A 171 -8.86 -18.13 18.48
N VAL A 172 -8.58 -17.79 19.73
CA VAL A 172 -7.55 -18.43 20.54
C VAL A 172 -8.18 -18.88 21.86
N GLN A 173 -7.97 -20.13 22.23
CA GLN A 173 -8.35 -20.62 23.55
C GLN A 173 -7.41 -20.05 24.61
N SER A 174 -7.97 -19.50 25.66
CA SER A 174 -7.26 -18.97 26.83
C SER A 174 -7.92 -19.52 28.10
N GLY A 175 -7.45 -20.69 28.54
CA GLY A 175 -8.12 -21.46 29.59
C GLY A 175 -9.51 -21.92 29.13
N SER A 176 -10.54 -21.60 29.91
CA SER A 176 -11.95 -21.94 29.62
C SER A 176 -12.62 -20.90 28.68
N THR A 177 -11.94 -19.83 28.29
CA THR A 177 -12.54 -18.76 27.47
C THR A 177 -11.94 -18.73 26.07
N THR A 178 -12.79 -18.51 25.07
CA THR A 178 -12.38 -18.25 23.68
C THR A 178 -12.25 -16.75 23.48
N LYS A 179 -11.08 -16.30 23.01
CA LYS A 179 -10.81 -14.89 22.71
C LYS A 179 -10.61 -14.70 21.22
N GLU A 180 -11.27 -13.68 20.68
CA GLU A 180 -11.04 -13.26 19.30
C GLU A 180 -9.73 -12.48 19.17
N ARG A 181 -8.99 -12.79 18.14
CA ARG A 181 -7.81 -12.04 17.73
C ARG A 181 -7.98 -11.54 16.30
N LYS A 182 -7.92 -10.23 16.13
CA LYS A 182 -8.04 -9.55 14.84
C LYS A 182 -6.66 -9.21 14.29
N ALA A 183 -6.44 -9.52 13.03
CA ALA A 183 -5.21 -9.21 12.32
C ALA A 183 -5.08 -7.69 12.16
N ARG A 184 -3.92 -7.15 12.56
CA ARG A 184 -3.62 -5.72 12.46
C ARG A 184 -2.12 -5.47 12.36
N ILE A 185 -1.76 -4.29 11.90
CA ILE A 185 -0.40 -3.74 12.01
C ILE A 185 -0.49 -2.56 12.98
N LYS A 186 0.40 -2.54 13.97
CA LYS A 186 0.51 -1.43 14.92
C LYS A 186 1.06 -0.18 14.23
N ALA A 187 0.88 0.98 14.86
CA ALA A 187 1.39 2.25 14.37
C ALA A 187 2.91 2.18 14.10
N HIS A 188 3.29 2.53 12.87
CA HIS A 188 4.68 2.55 12.40
C HIS A 188 4.81 3.48 11.19
N ALA A 189 6.03 3.84 10.85
CA ALA A 189 6.40 4.37 9.55
C ALA A 189 7.12 3.28 8.75
N ASP A 190 6.86 3.21 7.45
CA ASP A 190 7.56 2.28 6.56
C ASP A 190 9.05 2.64 6.49
N LYS A 191 9.89 1.62 6.34
CA LYS A 191 11.34 1.78 6.28
C LYS A 191 11.76 2.21 4.88
N THR A 192 12.48 3.33 4.81
CA THR A 192 12.79 4.01 3.55
C THR A 192 14.21 3.76 3.05
N LYS A 193 14.97 2.90 3.71
CA LYS A 193 16.39 2.64 3.44
C LYS A 193 16.71 2.32 1.98
N ASP A 194 15.86 1.56 1.32
CA ASP A 194 16.02 1.14 -0.07
C ASP A 194 15.10 1.91 -1.03
N MET A 195 14.52 3.02 -0.59
CA MET A 195 13.60 3.82 -1.39
C MET A 195 14.25 5.11 -1.88
N PRO A 196 14.00 5.53 -3.14
CA PRO A 196 14.47 6.81 -3.64
C PRO A 196 13.78 7.98 -2.93
N ARG A 197 14.42 9.15 -2.92
CA ARG A 197 13.90 10.35 -2.22
C ARG A 197 12.52 10.81 -2.71
N ASN A 198 12.23 10.63 -4.00
CA ASN A 198 10.94 10.90 -4.63
C ASN A 198 10.01 9.67 -4.64
N GLY A 199 10.33 8.67 -3.83
CA GLY A 199 9.55 7.45 -3.68
C GLY A 199 8.18 7.71 -3.07
N MET A 200 7.32 6.73 -3.25
CA MET A 200 5.96 6.74 -2.77
C MET A 200 5.56 5.38 -2.20
N ILE A 201 4.48 5.36 -1.45
CA ILE A 201 3.88 4.14 -0.94
C ILE A 201 2.42 4.12 -1.38
N ALA A 202 1.96 3.03 -1.97
CA ALA A 202 0.57 2.81 -2.28
C ALA A 202 0.03 1.60 -1.52
N PHE A 203 -1.17 1.75 -0.97
CA PHE A 203 -1.91 0.72 -0.26
C PHE A 203 -3.08 0.29 -1.12
N CYS A 204 -2.93 -0.83 -1.83
CA CYS A 204 -4.04 -1.44 -2.56
C CYS A 204 -4.77 -2.41 -1.65
N THR A 205 -6.10 -2.38 -1.67
CA THR A 205 -6.94 -3.17 -0.77
C THR A 205 -7.93 -4.02 -1.56
N ILE A 206 -7.89 -5.31 -1.29
CA ILE A 206 -8.75 -6.32 -1.88
C ILE A 206 -9.36 -7.13 -0.74
N TYR A 207 -10.62 -7.53 -0.88
CA TYR A 207 -11.30 -8.39 0.08
C TYR A 207 -11.71 -9.70 -0.58
N SER A 208 -11.88 -10.74 0.24
CA SER A 208 -12.57 -11.95 -0.17
C SER A 208 -14.03 -11.63 -0.53
N SER A 209 -14.65 -12.47 -1.35
CA SER A 209 -16.02 -12.25 -1.85
C SER A 209 -17.06 -12.16 -0.74
N ASP A 210 -16.78 -12.69 0.45
CA ASP A 210 -17.64 -12.62 1.63
C ASP A 210 -17.85 -11.19 2.17
N VAL A 211 -17.06 -10.20 1.71
CA VAL A 211 -17.27 -8.78 2.05
C VAL A 211 -18.69 -8.30 1.69
N TYR A 212 -19.29 -8.91 0.68
CA TYR A 212 -20.64 -8.57 0.20
C TYR A 212 -21.74 -9.50 0.74
N SER A 213 -21.39 -10.55 1.49
CA SER A 213 -22.34 -11.56 1.96
C SER A 213 -23.02 -11.22 3.29
N HIS A 214 -22.51 -10.20 4.02
CA HIS A 214 -23.08 -9.80 5.31
C HIS A 214 -24.40 -9.03 5.12
N GLN A 215 -25.24 -9.08 6.16
CA GLN A 215 -26.45 -8.24 6.20
C GLN A 215 -26.06 -6.78 6.42
N HIS A 216 -26.12 -5.96 5.37
CA HIS A 216 -25.75 -4.56 5.40
C HIS A 216 -26.93 -3.64 5.75
N SER A 217 -26.62 -2.43 6.17
CA SER A 217 -27.63 -1.40 6.43
C SER A 217 -28.16 -0.81 5.12
N ARG A 218 -29.31 -0.14 5.19
CA ARG A 218 -29.86 0.56 4.03
C ARG A 218 -29.08 1.82 3.64
N SER A 219 -28.29 2.34 4.58
CA SER A 219 -27.54 3.59 4.39
C SER A 219 -26.17 3.38 3.75
N ASP A 220 -25.51 2.25 4.02
CA ASP A 220 -24.20 1.93 3.46
C ASP A 220 -24.08 0.41 3.26
N ALA A 221 -23.59 0.00 2.09
CA ALA A 221 -23.41 -1.41 1.73
C ALA A 221 -22.37 -2.13 2.60
N PHE A 222 -21.50 -1.40 3.28
CA PHE A 222 -20.45 -1.95 4.15
C PHE A 222 -20.75 -1.77 5.64
N ASP A 223 -21.88 -1.18 6.00
CA ASP A 223 -22.30 -1.10 7.39
C ASP A 223 -23.14 -2.32 7.79
N TYR A 224 -22.71 -2.98 8.86
CA TYR A 224 -23.35 -4.20 9.34
C TYR A 224 -24.71 -3.90 9.96
N GLN A 225 -25.78 -4.39 9.33
CA GLN A 225 -27.17 -4.26 9.77
C GLN A 225 -27.52 -2.81 10.18
N TYR A 226 -28.17 -2.67 11.36
CA TYR A 226 -28.58 -1.39 11.95
C TYR A 226 -27.54 -0.77 12.87
N LYS A 227 -26.36 -1.40 13.02
CA LYS A 227 -25.32 -0.97 13.99
C LYS A 227 -24.51 0.21 13.50
N ASN A 228 -24.58 0.56 12.20
CA ASN A 228 -23.74 1.58 11.56
C ASN A 228 -22.23 1.37 11.82
N ILE A 229 -21.82 0.10 11.91
CA ILE A 229 -20.42 -0.30 12.07
C ILE A 229 -19.96 -0.91 10.76
N SER A 230 -18.98 -0.27 10.13
CA SER A 230 -18.42 -0.76 8.89
C SER A 230 -17.67 -2.07 9.08
N VAL A 231 -17.82 -3.01 8.13
CA VAL A 231 -17.02 -4.25 8.06
C VAL A 231 -15.60 -4.00 7.55
N LEU A 232 -15.33 -2.79 7.03
CA LEU A 232 -14.07 -2.45 6.41
C LEU A 232 -12.99 -2.11 7.45
N THR A 233 -11.78 -2.57 7.19
CA THR A 233 -10.58 -2.11 7.89
C THR A 233 -10.34 -0.64 7.60
N ARG A 234 -9.83 0.11 8.57
CA ARG A 234 -9.39 1.50 8.40
C ARG A 234 -7.87 1.58 8.43
N LEU A 235 -7.31 2.46 7.62
CA LEU A 235 -5.93 2.91 7.74
C LEU A 235 -5.93 4.24 8.49
N ARG A 236 -5.35 4.25 9.69
CA ARG A 236 -5.26 5.43 10.54
C ARG A 236 -3.88 6.02 10.49
N PHE A 237 -3.81 7.31 10.24
CA PHE A 237 -2.59 8.12 10.25
C PHE A 237 -2.57 9.00 11.49
N ARG A 238 -1.40 9.15 12.10
CA ARG A 238 -1.18 10.05 13.22
C ARG A 238 0.16 10.74 13.06
N LEU A 239 0.18 12.07 13.23
CA LEU A 239 1.43 12.82 13.29
C LEU A 239 2.32 12.29 14.42
N LYS A 240 3.61 12.16 14.13
CA LYS A 240 4.61 11.82 15.15
C LYS A 240 4.75 12.96 16.16
N ASP A 241 5.06 12.63 17.40
CA ASP A 241 5.15 13.63 18.48
C ASP A 241 6.28 14.64 18.28
N SER A 242 7.28 14.31 17.47
CA SER A 242 8.39 15.21 17.12
C SER A 242 7.98 16.33 16.17
N VAL A 243 6.90 16.12 15.37
CA VAL A 243 6.50 17.08 14.34
C VAL A 243 6.07 18.39 14.96
N ARG A 244 6.83 19.43 14.65
CA ARG A 244 6.54 20.83 15.00
C ARG A 244 6.16 21.55 13.71
N GLY A 245 4.93 21.42 13.32
CA GLY A 245 4.42 21.99 12.06
C GLY A 245 3.34 23.05 12.31
N PRO A 246 2.88 23.69 11.24
CA PRO A 246 1.75 24.62 11.31
C PRO A 246 0.51 23.89 11.83
N GLU A 247 -0.37 24.62 12.51
CA GLU A 247 -1.66 24.12 13.01
C GLU A 247 -2.59 23.57 11.91
N THR A 248 -2.23 23.81 10.64
CA THR A 248 -2.94 23.31 9.47
C THR A 248 -2.73 21.82 9.17
N LEU A 249 -1.76 21.16 9.84
CA LEU A 249 -1.58 19.72 9.70
C LEU A 249 -2.59 18.98 10.57
N GLU A 250 -3.37 18.09 9.94
CA GLU A 250 -4.29 17.22 10.67
C GLU A 250 -3.51 16.24 11.56
N ARG A 251 -3.80 16.24 12.86
CA ARG A 251 -3.06 15.43 13.84
C ARG A 251 -3.36 13.93 13.70
N GLU A 252 -4.59 13.60 13.37
CA GLU A 252 -5.03 12.21 13.18
C GLU A 252 -6.19 12.16 12.17
N PHE A 253 -6.10 11.24 11.21
CA PHE A 253 -7.20 10.94 10.33
C PHE A 253 -7.25 9.45 9.99
N SER A 254 -8.40 8.97 9.58
CA SER A 254 -8.62 7.57 9.21
C SER A 254 -9.30 7.47 7.85
N VAL A 255 -8.81 6.56 7.03
CA VAL A 255 -9.39 6.25 5.72
C VAL A 255 -9.96 4.83 5.76
N PRO A 256 -11.27 4.63 5.51
CA PRO A 256 -11.81 3.30 5.33
C PRO A 256 -11.26 2.71 4.02
N LEU A 257 -10.74 1.50 4.12
CA LEU A 257 -10.16 0.80 2.98
C LEU A 257 -11.29 0.06 2.25
N TYR A 258 -11.78 0.67 1.17
CA TYR A 258 -12.82 0.06 0.34
C TYR A 258 -12.24 -1.08 -0.51
N PRO A 259 -13.07 -2.08 -0.90
CA PRO A 259 -12.66 -3.08 -1.89
C PRO A 259 -12.18 -2.41 -3.18
N ASN A 260 -11.13 -2.96 -3.77
CA ASN A 260 -10.59 -2.51 -5.06
C ASN A 260 -10.10 -1.05 -5.05
N SER A 261 -9.64 -0.58 -3.89
CA SER A 261 -9.14 0.80 -3.69
C SER A 261 -7.62 0.87 -3.67
N ILE A 262 -7.09 2.04 -4.03
CA ILE A 262 -5.67 2.39 -3.88
C ILE A 262 -5.56 3.73 -3.15
N LEU A 263 -4.81 3.75 -2.04
CA LEU A 263 -4.40 4.96 -1.33
C LEU A 263 -2.91 5.18 -1.56
N MET A 264 -2.52 6.38 -1.99
CA MET A 264 -1.12 6.73 -2.24
C MET A 264 -0.65 7.84 -1.31
N ILE A 265 0.53 7.66 -0.74
CA ILE A 265 1.21 8.67 0.07
C ILE A 265 2.63 8.93 -0.45
N PRO A 266 3.10 10.18 -0.47
CA PRO A 266 4.51 10.48 -0.68
C PRO A 266 5.33 10.13 0.56
N LEU A 267 6.65 9.95 0.42
CA LEU A 267 7.52 9.67 1.57
C LEU A 267 7.52 10.79 2.61
N SER A 268 7.18 12.02 2.24
CA SER A 268 6.99 13.11 3.21
C SER A 268 5.87 12.80 4.20
N THR A 269 4.77 12.21 3.78
CA THR A 269 3.70 11.77 4.68
C THR A 269 4.18 10.63 5.59
N ASN A 270 4.89 9.64 5.05
CA ASN A 270 5.46 8.56 5.86
C ASN A 270 6.46 9.08 6.90
N ARG A 271 7.23 10.12 6.55
CA ARG A 271 8.17 10.79 7.46
C ARG A 271 7.46 11.53 8.59
N LEU A 272 6.37 12.23 8.31
CA LEU A 272 5.63 13.02 9.29
C LEU A 272 4.66 12.19 10.14
N CYS A 273 4.13 11.11 9.60
CA CYS A 273 3.08 10.32 10.24
C CYS A 273 3.52 8.87 10.49
N THR A 274 2.96 8.29 11.54
CA THR A 274 2.81 6.84 11.62
C THR A 274 1.48 6.44 11.03
N HIS A 275 1.37 5.18 10.57
CA HIS A 275 0.11 4.60 10.13
C HIS A 275 -0.11 3.20 10.73
N GLU A 276 -1.37 2.84 10.91
CA GLU A 276 -1.76 1.53 11.45
C GLU A 276 -3.05 1.02 10.79
N THR A 277 -3.24 -0.29 10.77
CA THR A 277 -4.51 -0.88 10.37
C THR A 277 -5.40 -1.09 11.59
N VAL A 278 -6.62 -0.55 11.54
CA VAL A 278 -7.63 -0.65 12.60
C VAL A 278 -8.76 -1.56 12.10
N PRO A 279 -8.89 -2.78 12.64
CA PRO A 279 -9.97 -3.68 12.27
C PRO A 279 -11.32 -3.17 12.78
N PRO A 280 -12.44 -3.60 12.18
CA PRO A 280 -13.78 -3.28 12.66
C PRO A 280 -14.03 -3.76 14.10
N SER A 281 -14.97 -3.07 14.78
CA SER A 281 -15.42 -3.46 16.13
C SER A 281 -16.51 -4.56 16.11
N LEU A 282 -16.56 -5.36 15.05
CA LEU A 282 -17.47 -6.48 14.87
C LEU A 282 -16.83 -7.79 15.34
N ASP A 283 -17.64 -8.82 15.59
CA ASP A 283 -17.16 -10.17 15.80
C ASP A 283 -16.42 -10.67 14.55
N ILE A 284 -15.40 -11.49 14.71
CA ILE A 284 -14.52 -11.90 13.61
C ILE A 284 -15.26 -12.64 12.49
N SER A 285 -16.37 -13.31 12.80
CA SER A 285 -17.25 -13.97 11.81
C SER A 285 -17.92 -12.98 10.84
N ASN A 286 -17.96 -11.70 11.19
CA ASN A 286 -18.55 -10.64 10.38
C ASN A 286 -17.49 -9.71 9.75
N ILE A 287 -16.21 -10.08 9.85
CA ILE A 287 -15.11 -9.30 9.28
C ILE A 287 -14.50 -10.11 8.13
N PRO A 288 -14.60 -9.64 6.89
CA PRO A 288 -14.06 -10.33 5.72
C PRO A 288 -12.54 -10.43 5.77
N THR A 289 -12.01 -11.47 5.14
CA THR A 289 -10.55 -11.59 4.94
C THR A 289 -10.08 -10.52 3.98
N ARG A 290 -8.99 -9.84 4.32
CA ARG A 290 -8.41 -8.76 3.51
C ARG A 290 -7.04 -9.17 2.97
N LEU A 291 -6.83 -8.93 1.71
CA LEU A 291 -5.53 -8.92 1.06
C LEU A 291 -5.11 -7.46 0.85
N GLY A 292 -3.96 -7.10 1.34
CA GLY A 292 -3.38 -5.76 1.18
C GLY A 292 -2.06 -5.82 0.45
N TYR A 293 -1.92 -5.02 -0.61
CA TYR A 293 -0.65 -4.76 -1.25
C TYR A 293 -0.08 -3.45 -0.72
N VAL A 294 1.14 -3.49 -0.20
CA VAL A 294 1.95 -2.29 0.06
C VAL A 294 2.94 -2.19 -1.08
N ILE A 295 2.61 -1.33 -2.03
CA ILE A 295 3.36 -1.12 -3.27
C ILE A 295 4.36 0.00 -3.02
N ARG A 296 5.63 -0.20 -3.37
CA ARG A 296 6.72 0.72 -3.07
C ARG A 296 7.68 0.87 -4.25
N CYS A 297 8.50 1.89 -4.18
CA CYS A 297 9.61 2.11 -5.10
C CYS A 297 10.89 1.62 -4.41
N SER A 298 11.66 0.76 -5.06
CA SER A 298 12.99 0.39 -4.61
C SER A 298 14.03 0.86 -5.63
N ASP A 299 15.09 1.52 -5.19
CA ASP A 299 16.26 1.88 -6.00
C ASP A 299 17.46 0.96 -5.73
N THR A 300 17.27 -0.05 -4.88
CA THR A 300 18.31 -1.04 -4.58
C THR A 300 18.12 -2.27 -5.45
N GLU A 301 18.99 -2.41 -6.46
CA GLU A 301 19.08 -3.64 -7.24
C GLU A 301 19.95 -4.68 -6.54
N ALA A 302 19.60 -5.95 -6.71
CA ALA A 302 20.35 -7.09 -6.23
C ALA A 302 20.49 -8.17 -7.30
N VAL A 303 21.56 -8.95 -7.18
CA VAL A 303 21.84 -10.11 -8.02
C VAL A 303 22.08 -11.31 -7.11
N PHE A 304 21.37 -12.38 -7.36
CA PHE A 304 21.66 -13.67 -6.72
C PHE A 304 22.48 -14.51 -7.68
N ARG A 305 23.66 -14.93 -7.24
CA ARG A 305 24.58 -15.83 -7.95
C ARG A 305 25.43 -16.63 -6.98
N ASP A 306 25.87 -17.80 -7.36
CA ASP A 306 26.75 -18.67 -6.56
C ASP A 306 26.25 -18.91 -5.12
N GLY A 307 24.91 -18.99 -4.94
CA GLY A 307 24.30 -19.20 -3.64
C GLY A 307 24.26 -17.96 -2.73
N LYS A 308 24.57 -16.77 -3.24
CA LYS A 308 24.70 -15.53 -2.48
C LYS A 308 23.98 -14.37 -3.15
N THR A 309 23.50 -13.43 -2.35
CA THR A 309 22.93 -12.15 -2.82
C THR A 309 23.98 -11.06 -2.80
N PHE A 310 24.06 -10.31 -3.90
CA PHE A 310 24.94 -9.14 -4.05
C PHE A 310 24.09 -7.90 -4.28
N ILE A 311 24.37 -6.84 -3.53
CA ILE A 311 23.76 -5.53 -3.74
C ILE A 311 24.54 -4.82 -4.84
N VAL A 312 23.86 -4.42 -5.91
CA VAL A 312 24.47 -3.66 -7.01
C VAL A 312 24.76 -2.23 -6.55
N ARG A 313 25.94 -1.73 -6.83
CA ARG A 313 26.35 -0.35 -6.52
C ARG A 313 26.49 0.49 -7.79
N GLU A 314 26.42 1.79 -7.64
CA GLU A 314 26.76 2.72 -8.73
C GLU A 314 28.15 2.37 -9.28
N GLY A 315 28.25 2.25 -10.61
CA GLY A 315 29.49 1.79 -11.27
C GLY A 315 29.58 0.29 -11.56
N GLY A 316 28.52 -0.49 -11.27
CA GLY A 316 28.35 -1.88 -11.73
C GLY A 316 29.02 -2.95 -10.85
N GLY A 317 29.64 -2.59 -9.73
CA GLY A 317 30.18 -3.53 -8.76
C GLY A 317 29.10 -4.08 -7.82
N GLY A 318 29.13 -5.39 -7.51
CA GLY A 318 28.26 -6.00 -6.51
C GLY A 318 28.97 -6.17 -5.16
N VAL A 319 28.32 -5.79 -4.05
CA VAL A 319 28.79 -6.06 -2.68
C VAL A 319 28.00 -7.25 -2.13
N GLU A 320 28.70 -8.31 -1.71
CA GLU A 320 28.05 -9.47 -1.09
C GLU A 320 27.22 -9.04 0.15
N MET A 321 26.00 -9.49 0.23
CA MET A 321 25.14 -9.26 1.38
C MET A 321 25.52 -10.23 2.51
N GLY A 322 26.28 -9.71 3.48
CA GLY A 322 26.73 -10.48 4.65
C GLY A 322 25.61 -10.72 5.67
N ARG A 323 25.84 -11.67 6.59
CA ARG A 323 24.95 -11.81 7.75
C ARG A 323 25.31 -10.75 8.79
N PRO A 324 24.31 -10.08 9.41
CA PRO A 324 24.58 -9.02 10.37
C PRO A 324 25.16 -9.56 11.67
N SER A 325 26.08 -8.81 12.27
CA SER A 325 26.48 -8.97 13.67
C SER A 325 25.39 -8.44 14.63
N GLY A 326 25.56 -8.69 15.93
CA GLY A 326 24.65 -8.11 16.93
C GLY A 326 24.64 -6.60 16.91
N ASP A 327 25.80 -5.95 16.71
CA ASP A 327 25.95 -4.51 16.65
C ASP A 327 25.32 -3.92 15.38
N ASP A 328 25.44 -4.60 14.23
CA ASP A 328 24.77 -4.21 12.99
C ASP A 328 23.25 -4.19 13.18
N VAL A 329 22.71 -5.25 13.79
CA VAL A 329 21.26 -5.35 14.08
C VAL A 329 20.82 -4.24 15.02
N ALA A 330 21.58 -3.98 16.10
CA ALA A 330 21.27 -2.93 17.06
C ALA A 330 21.30 -1.54 16.40
N GLY A 331 22.33 -1.23 15.63
CA GLY A 331 22.46 0.04 14.91
C GLY A 331 21.36 0.25 13.85
N LEU A 332 20.94 -0.80 13.14
CA LEU A 332 19.84 -0.69 12.19
C LEU A 332 18.49 -0.51 12.89
N ARG A 333 18.25 -1.21 14.00
CA ARG A 333 17.04 -1.06 14.82
C ARG A 333 16.91 0.34 15.41
N GLU A 334 18.01 0.95 15.83
CA GLU A 334 18.03 2.34 16.29
C GLU A 334 17.58 3.32 15.19
N ARG A 335 18.10 3.16 13.96
CA ARG A 335 17.66 3.95 12.79
C ARG A 335 16.17 3.72 12.49
N TYR A 336 15.70 2.49 12.56
CA TYR A 336 14.27 2.17 12.40
C TYR A 336 13.40 2.78 13.50
N PHE A 337 13.89 2.84 14.73
CA PHE A 337 13.22 3.50 15.83
C PHE A 337 13.12 5.01 15.59
N ARG A 338 14.20 5.67 15.17
CA ARG A 338 14.19 7.10 14.79
C ARG A 338 13.20 7.36 13.66
N GLU A 339 13.16 6.54 12.63
CA GLU A 339 12.21 6.66 11.53
C GLU A 339 10.75 6.51 11.98
N ASN A 340 10.48 5.74 13.03
CA ASN A 340 9.14 5.63 13.61
C ASN A 340 8.73 6.80 14.52
N THR A 341 9.69 7.42 15.18
CA THR A 341 9.41 8.35 16.28
C THR A 341 9.71 9.81 15.97
N THR A 342 10.54 10.07 14.96
CA THR A 342 10.92 11.44 14.57
C THR A 342 10.52 11.74 13.13
N ASP A 343 10.46 13.02 12.79
CA ASP A 343 10.25 13.54 11.44
C ASP A 343 11.56 13.88 10.72
N GLU A 344 12.68 13.43 11.25
CA GLU A 344 13.98 13.57 10.61
C GLU A 344 14.13 12.68 9.37
N VAL A 345 14.95 13.10 8.44
CA VAL A 345 15.44 12.24 7.38
C VAL A 345 16.53 11.35 7.95
N VAL A 346 16.26 10.05 8.04
CA VAL A 346 17.20 9.08 8.58
C VAL A 346 18.19 8.64 7.50
N GLU A 347 19.46 8.98 7.67
CA GLU A 347 20.53 8.48 6.81
C GLU A 347 20.96 7.09 7.27
N TYR A 348 20.87 6.11 6.37
CA TYR A 348 21.19 4.71 6.69
C TYR A 348 22.65 4.35 6.44
N GLY A 349 23.35 5.10 5.57
CA GLY A 349 24.71 4.74 5.15
C GLY A 349 24.76 3.41 4.40
N ASP A 350 25.92 2.81 4.37
CA ASP A 350 26.17 1.54 3.70
C ASP A 350 25.69 0.36 4.57
N VAL A 351 24.49 -0.12 4.31
CA VAL A 351 23.96 -1.34 4.92
C VAL A 351 24.05 -2.49 3.93
N ASN A 352 24.96 -3.45 4.18
CA ASN A 352 25.20 -4.60 3.31
C ASN A 352 24.65 -5.89 3.89
N PHE A 353 23.56 -5.83 4.63
CA PHE A 353 22.86 -6.98 5.20
C PHE A 353 21.35 -6.74 5.23
N SER A 354 20.57 -7.79 5.50
CA SER A 354 19.13 -7.72 5.74
C SER A 354 18.74 -8.39 7.06
N LEU A 355 17.65 -7.90 7.68
CA LEU A 355 17.00 -8.60 8.81
C LEU A 355 15.99 -9.65 8.33
N ASN A 356 15.69 -9.66 7.05
CA ASN A 356 14.78 -10.60 6.41
C ASN A 356 15.57 -11.80 5.85
N ASN A 357 15.28 -13.00 6.32
CA ASN A 357 15.98 -14.22 5.89
C ASN A 357 15.73 -14.55 4.42
N GLY A 358 14.56 -14.22 3.90
CA GLY A 358 14.20 -14.44 2.50
C GLY A 358 15.11 -13.71 1.51
N ASP A 359 15.72 -12.59 1.91
CA ASP A 359 16.60 -11.81 1.04
C ASP A 359 17.95 -12.52 0.75
N TYR A 360 18.26 -13.60 1.47
CA TYR A 360 19.46 -14.43 1.26
C TYR A 360 19.16 -15.69 0.44
N THR A 361 17.94 -15.86 0.01
CA THR A 361 17.53 -17.01 -0.80
C THR A 361 17.34 -16.61 -2.26
N ARG A 362 17.50 -17.56 -3.18
CA ARG A 362 17.31 -17.29 -4.60
C ARG A 362 15.88 -16.84 -4.86
N PRO A 363 15.67 -15.66 -5.48
CA PRO A 363 14.36 -15.26 -5.95
C PRO A 363 13.78 -16.26 -6.95
N MET A 364 12.45 -16.36 -6.99
CA MET A 364 11.74 -17.31 -7.86
C MET A 364 10.96 -16.56 -8.93
N GLU A 365 11.08 -17.07 -10.19
CA GLU A 365 10.25 -16.66 -11.34
C GLU A 365 8.88 -17.31 -11.28
#